data_87526d3c8816f815a48a3abb79a40317
#
_entry.id   87526d3c8816f815a48a3abb79a40317
#
_cell.length_a   1.000
_cell.length_b   1.000
_cell.length_c   1.000
_cell.angle_alpha   90.00
_cell.angle_beta   90.00
_cell.angle_gamma   90.00
#
_symmetry.space_group_name_H-M   'P 1'
#
loop_
_entity.id
_entity.type
_entity.pdbx_description
1 polymer ?
#
loop_
_entity_poly.entity_id
_entity_poly.type
_entity_poly.pdbx_seq_one_letter_code
_entity_poly.pdbx_strand_id
1 'polypeptide(L)'
;IRNLPVDNAYDAVKELPGVIEMNGGLQLAGQGVTVILDGKVTTLSTEQLYSLLRSIPASRIEKAEVMYNAPARYQVRGALINITLKQSAGGPDSWQGELYAKYRQKHNEGFEERASLLFSKNKFSADFLYSHSHGRGYSTTDKEAVHTLADGSVHPMTTYEVGRGRSHTHNFRVGADYNIAKDHQLSFVYNGGYSTSHNWKGVTGTQVSTTHSNSTDWLHNGRLDYRTPFGLKAGAELTYYRSPSDQLLHSRMQDEELDFYTEDCQRINRWKFFLAQEHSLGKGWDLN
;
A
#
# COMPACT_ATOMS: atom_id res chain seq x y z
N ILE A 1 -14.02 14.80 -3.33
CA ILE A 1 -13.81 13.41 -3.83
C ILE A 1 -15.08 12.85 -4.49
N ARG A 2 -16.30 13.21 -4.04
CA ARG A 2 -17.59 12.63 -4.56
C ARG A 2 -17.80 12.71 -6.08
N ASN A 3 -17.11 13.59 -6.77
CA ASN A 3 -17.29 13.82 -8.22
C ASN A 3 -16.05 13.50 -9.07
N LEU A 4 -15.03 12.88 -8.47
CA LEU A 4 -13.84 12.46 -9.22
C LEU A 4 -14.06 11.08 -9.84
N PRO A 5 -13.71 10.87 -11.10
CA PRO A 5 -13.80 9.56 -11.77
C PRO A 5 -12.63 8.67 -11.36
N VAL A 6 -12.60 8.27 -10.08
CA VAL A 6 -11.52 7.46 -9.49
C VAL A 6 -12.09 6.17 -8.91
N ASP A 7 -11.37 5.08 -9.10
CA ASP A 7 -11.82 3.74 -8.73
C ASP A 7 -11.47 3.36 -7.29
N ASN A 8 -10.39 3.88 -6.73
CA ASN A 8 -9.85 3.48 -5.44
C ASN A 8 -9.27 4.65 -4.64
N ALA A 9 -8.95 4.38 -3.38
CA ALA A 9 -8.46 5.41 -2.47
C ALA A 9 -7.07 5.95 -2.86
N TYR A 10 -6.20 5.15 -3.45
CA TYR A 10 -4.90 5.62 -3.93
C TYR A 10 -5.05 6.64 -5.05
N ASP A 11 -5.88 6.34 -6.04
CA ASP A 11 -6.15 7.25 -7.15
C ASP A 11 -6.85 8.52 -6.65
N ALA A 12 -7.77 8.41 -5.69
CA ALA A 12 -8.40 9.57 -5.07
C ALA A 12 -7.41 10.49 -4.34
N VAL A 13 -6.36 9.94 -3.73
CA VAL A 13 -5.29 10.73 -3.09
C VAL A 13 -4.45 11.46 -4.11
N LYS A 14 -4.16 10.87 -5.26
CA LYS A 14 -3.40 11.54 -6.33
C LYS A 14 -4.11 12.75 -6.92
N GLU A 15 -5.43 12.76 -6.90
CA GLU A 15 -6.25 13.88 -7.37
C GLU A 15 -6.39 15.02 -6.33
N LEU A 16 -5.80 14.88 -5.14
CA LEU A 16 -5.83 15.95 -4.14
C LEU A 16 -4.91 17.11 -4.55
N PRO A 17 -5.32 18.36 -4.31
CA PRO A 17 -4.51 19.53 -4.68
C PRO A 17 -3.09 19.50 -4.11
N GLY A 18 -2.10 19.65 -4.99
CA GLY A 18 -0.68 19.69 -4.62
C GLY A 18 -0.03 18.33 -4.41
N VAL A 19 -0.78 17.23 -4.55
CA VAL A 19 -0.24 15.86 -4.49
C VAL A 19 0.25 15.46 -5.88
N ILE A 20 1.46 14.92 -5.95
CA ILE A 20 2.05 14.36 -7.16
C ILE A 20 2.63 12.97 -6.87
N GLU A 21 2.59 12.10 -7.86
CA GLU A 21 3.29 10.82 -7.81
C GLU A 21 4.65 10.95 -8.49
N MET A 22 5.73 10.71 -7.76
CA MET A 22 7.09 10.76 -8.29
C MET A 22 7.92 9.60 -7.73
N ASN A 23 8.64 8.90 -8.61
CA ASN A 23 9.49 7.76 -8.24
C ASN A 23 8.76 6.67 -7.41
N GLY A 24 7.47 6.42 -7.72
CA GLY A 24 6.64 5.42 -7.03
C GLY A 24 6.15 5.86 -5.64
N GLY A 25 6.41 7.10 -5.22
CA GLY A 25 5.94 7.68 -3.96
C GLY A 25 5.04 8.90 -4.16
N LEU A 26 4.19 9.17 -3.17
CA LEU A 26 3.39 10.39 -3.14
C LEU A 26 4.18 11.53 -2.51
N GLN A 27 4.11 12.70 -3.13
CA GLN A 27 4.71 13.94 -2.65
C GLN A 27 3.66 15.03 -2.54
N LEU A 28 3.80 15.91 -1.56
CA LEU A 28 3.00 17.11 -1.38
C LEU A 28 3.93 18.32 -1.36
N ALA A 29 3.73 19.25 -2.30
CA ALA A 29 4.58 20.44 -2.45
C ALA A 29 6.10 20.11 -2.51
N GLY A 30 6.47 19.02 -3.21
CA GLY A 30 7.86 18.58 -3.39
C GLY A 30 8.47 17.85 -2.19
N GLN A 31 7.70 17.57 -1.14
CA GLN A 31 8.12 16.80 0.02
C GLN A 31 7.42 15.44 0.07
N GLY A 32 8.12 14.42 0.56
CA GLY A 32 7.49 13.12 0.82
C GLY A 32 6.32 13.28 1.80
N VAL A 33 5.21 12.61 1.52
CA VAL A 33 4.00 12.69 2.34
C VAL A 33 3.76 11.39 3.09
N THR A 34 3.40 11.50 4.36
CA THR A 34 2.88 10.37 5.14
C THR A 34 1.37 10.27 4.91
N VAL A 35 0.89 9.09 4.54
CA VAL A 35 -0.54 8.81 4.45
C VAL A 35 -0.98 7.99 5.65
N ILE A 36 -2.08 8.37 6.27
CA ILE A 36 -2.67 7.66 7.40
C ILE A 36 -4.15 7.35 7.15
N LEU A 37 -4.65 6.31 7.79
CA LEU A 37 -6.04 5.89 7.71
C LEU A 37 -6.74 6.11 9.05
N ASP A 38 -7.94 6.71 9.01
CA ASP A 38 -8.80 6.95 10.17
C ASP A 38 -8.08 7.65 11.33
N GLY A 39 -7.19 8.61 10.98
CA GLY A 39 -6.41 9.36 11.96
C GLY A 39 -5.30 8.55 12.65
N LYS A 40 -5.00 7.35 12.18
CA LYS A 40 -4.08 6.42 12.83
C LYS A 40 -2.84 6.20 11.96
N VAL A 41 -1.66 6.44 12.54
CA VAL A 41 -0.39 6.05 11.93
C VAL A 41 -0.27 4.54 12.00
N THR A 42 -0.01 3.92 10.86
CA THR A 42 0.15 2.46 10.75
C THR A 42 1.61 2.04 10.80
N THR A 43 1.86 0.76 11.10
CA THR A 43 3.18 0.12 11.00
C THR A 43 3.47 -0.46 9.61
N LEU A 44 2.54 -0.32 8.67
CA LEU A 44 2.74 -0.72 7.28
C LEU A 44 3.87 0.08 6.61
N SER A 45 4.61 -0.53 5.70
CA SER A 45 5.51 0.21 4.82
C SER A 45 4.70 1.05 3.83
N THR A 46 5.36 2.00 3.17
CA THR A 46 4.72 2.86 2.17
C THR A 46 4.08 2.03 1.04
N GLU A 47 4.79 1.02 0.54
CA GLU A 47 4.31 0.14 -0.53
C GLU A 47 3.13 -0.71 -0.08
N GLN A 48 3.19 -1.24 1.14
CA GLN A 48 2.10 -2.01 1.75
C GLN A 48 0.85 -1.14 1.93
N LEU A 49 1.05 0.10 2.41
CA LEU A 49 -0.04 1.05 2.57
C LEU A 49 -0.66 1.43 1.21
N TYR A 50 0.16 1.69 0.19
CA TYR A 50 -0.35 2.00 -1.15
C TYR A 50 -1.08 0.80 -1.77
N SER A 51 -0.61 -0.42 -1.56
CA SER A 51 -1.32 -1.63 -1.96
C SER A 51 -2.70 -1.72 -1.28
N LEU A 52 -2.75 -1.45 0.02
CA LEU A 52 -4.01 -1.39 0.76
C LEU A 52 -4.93 -0.28 0.21
N LEU A 53 -4.42 0.93 -0.04
CA LEU A 53 -5.22 2.03 -0.59
C LEU A 53 -5.79 1.72 -1.98
N ARG A 54 -5.06 1.01 -2.83
CA ARG A 54 -5.56 0.54 -4.12
C ARG A 54 -6.68 -0.50 -3.98
N SER A 55 -6.72 -1.23 -2.87
CA SER A 55 -7.80 -2.18 -2.60
C SER A 55 -9.08 -1.53 -2.06
N ILE A 56 -9.01 -0.33 -1.51
CA ILE A 56 -10.15 0.39 -0.93
C ILE A 56 -10.90 1.13 -2.04
N PRO A 57 -12.19 0.85 -2.28
CA PRO A 57 -12.99 1.61 -3.23
C PRO A 57 -13.04 3.10 -2.87
N ALA A 58 -13.02 3.99 -3.87
CA ALA A 58 -13.14 5.44 -3.63
C ALA A 58 -14.48 5.79 -2.96
N SER A 59 -15.54 5.03 -3.23
CA SER A 59 -16.86 5.17 -2.60
C SER A 59 -16.83 5.00 -1.07
N ARG A 60 -15.82 4.33 -0.53
CA ARG A 60 -15.62 4.12 0.91
C ARG A 60 -14.96 5.30 1.61
N ILE A 61 -14.42 6.27 0.87
CA ILE A 61 -13.83 7.46 1.46
C ILE A 61 -14.95 8.40 1.92
N GLU A 62 -14.94 8.77 3.18
CA GLU A 62 -15.75 9.84 3.73
C GLU A 62 -15.07 11.19 3.51
N LYS A 63 -13.79 11.27 3.87
CA LYS A 63 -12.99 12.50 3.86
C LYS A 63 -11.51 12.19 3.59
N ALA A 64 -10.85 13.10 2.88
CA ALA A 64 -9.39 13.14 2.79
C ALA A 64 -8.92 14.55 3.18
N GLU A 65 -8.02 14.62 4.15
CA GLU A 65 -7.48 15.87 4.69
C GLU A 65 -5.99 15.97 4.34
N VAL A 66 -5.62 17.07 3.71
CA VAL A 66 -4.22 17.38 3.36
C VAL A 66 -3.68 18.35 4.39
N MET A 67 -2.55 18.03 5.01
CA MET A 67 -1.89 18.84 6.01
C MET A 67 -0.42 19.01 5.61
N TYR A 68 0.01 20.26 5.36
CA TYR A 68 1.40 20.55 5.01
C TYR A 68 2.37 20.35 6.19
N ASN A 69 1.86 20.51 7.41
CA ASN A 69 2.54 20.18 8.65
C ASN A 69 1.65 19.29 9.49
N ALA A 70 2.11 18.08 9.77
CA ALA A 70 1.38 17.14 10.60
C ALA A 70 1.24 17.67 12.02
N PRO A 71 0.02 17.75 12.58
CA PRO A 71 -0.17 18.04 14.01
C PRO A 71 0.57 17.04 14.90
N ALA A 72 1.09 17.49 16.04
CA ALA A 72 1.89 16.67 16.97
C ALA A 72 1.18 15.38 17.41
N ARG A 73 -0.17 15.40 17.50
CA ARG A 73 -0.99 14.24 17.86
C ARG A 73 -0.78 13.01 16.94
N TYR A 74 -0.33 13.20 15.71
CA TYR A 74 -0.06 12.10 14.79
C TYR A 74 1.36 11.53 14.91
N GLN A 75 2.24 12.19 15.66
CA GLN A 75 3.64 11.76 15.90
C GLN A 75 4.43 11.53 14.60
N VAL A 76 4.08 12.23 13.53
CA VAL A 76 4.79 12.24 12.25
C VAL A 76 5.29 13.63 11.95
N ARG A 77 6.36 13.74 11.17
CA ARG A 77 6.95 15.02 10.75
C ARG A 77 6.65 15.27 9.28
N GLY A 78 6.50 16.54 8.91
CA GLY A 78 6.29 16.95 7.52
C GLY A 78 4.83 16.87 7.07
N ALA A 79 4.63 16.65 5.78
CA ALA A 79 3.32 16.63 5.17
C ALA A 79 2.56 15.32 5.48
N LEU A 80 1.25 15.44 5.67
CA LEU A 80 0.36 14.35 6.04
C LEU A 80 -0.92 14.37 5.21
N ILE A 81 -1.37 13.21 4.78
CA ILE A 81 -2.70 13.00 4.22
C ILE A 81 -3.45 12.01 5.12
N ASN A 82 -4.56 12.45 5.69
CA ASN A 82 -5.43 11.61 6.47
C ASN A 82 -6.66 11.21 5.65
N ILE A 83 -6.84 9.92 5.44
CA ILE A 83 -8.00 9.35 4.77
C ILE A 83 -8.92 8.77 5.83
N THR A 84 -10.12 9.34 5.96
CA THR A 84 -11.17 8.82 6.82
C THR A 84 -12.11 7.96 5.97
N LEU A 85 -12.30 6.73 6.38
CA LEU A 85 -13.24 5.82 5.74
C LEU A 85 -14.63 5.98 6.34
N LYS A 86 -15.66 5.78 5.51
CA LYS A 86 -17.03 5.75 5.97
C LYS A 86 -17.20 4.66 7.02
N GLN A 87 -17.57 5.06 8.21
CA GLN A 87 -17.94 4.18 9.28
C GLN A 87 -19.46 4.19 9.41
N SER A 88 -20.04 3.04 9.64
CA SER A 88 -21.46 2.94 9.93
C SER A 88 -21.67 3.02 11.44
N ALA A 89 -21.42 4.18 12.02
CA ALA A 89 -21.55 4.35 13.47
C ALA A 89 -23.00 4.68 13.88
N GLY A 90 -23.64 3.77 14.61
CA GLY A 90 -24.82 4.09 15.46
C GLY A 90 -26.10 4.50 14.74
N GLY A 91 -26.24 4.16 13.46
CA GLY A 91 -27.46 4.36 12.67
C GLY A 91 -28.42 3.17 12.74
N PRO A 92 -29.57 3.25 12.04
CA PRO A 92 -30.47 2.11 11.87
C PRO A 92 -29.72 0.93 11.25
N ASP A 93 -30.20 -0.29 11.48
CA ASP A 93 -29.67 -1.50 10.87
C ASP A 93 -29.47 -1.31 9.37
N SER A 94 -28.25 -1.44 8.90
CA SER A 94 -27.91 -1.15 7.50
C SER A 94 -26.86 -2.12 6.95
N TRP A 95 -27.04 -2.45 5.67
CA TRP A 95 -26.09 -3.19 4.86
C TRP A 95 -25.76 -2.37 3.61
N GLN A 96 -24.51 -2.17 3.33
CA GLN A 96 -24.05 -1.55 2.11
C GLN A 96 -22.97 -2.44 1.50
N GLY A 97 -23.14 -2.87 0.25
CA GLY A 97 -22.16 -3.67 -0.49
C GLY A 97 -21.82 -3.02 -1.81
N GLU A 98 -20.61 -3.30 -2.30
CA GLU A 98 -20.13 -2.91 -3.60
C GLU A 98 -19.35 -4.07 -4.20
N LEU A 99 -19.63 -4.38 -5.46
CA LEU A 99 -18.85 -5.30 -6.29
C LEU A 99 -18.29 -4.51 -7.46
N TYR A 100 -17.01 -4.70 -7.73
CA TYR A 100 -16.30 -4.04 -8.82
C TYR A 100 -15.51 -5.08 -9.59
N ALA A 101 -15.54 -5.00 -10.91
CA ALA A 101 -14.71 -5.79 -11.80
C ALA A 101 -14.18 -4.91 -12.93
N LYS A 102 -12.90 -5.04 -13.23
CA LYS A 102 -12.22 -4.29 -14.30
C LYS A 102 -11.37 -5.24 -15.13
N TYR A 103 -11.59 -5.21 -16.41
CA TYR A 103 -10.72 -5.82 -17.41
C TYR A 103 -9.89 -4.74 -18.10
N ARG A 104 -8.62 -5.02 -18.29
CA ARG A 104 -7.70 -4.14 -19.01
C ARG A 104 -6.93 -4.95 -20.04
N GLN A 105 -6.98 -4.50 -21.28
CA GLN A 105 -6.18 -5.05 -22.38
C GLN A 105 -5.16 -3.99 -22.80
N LYS A 106 -3.87 -4.34 -22.67
CA LYS A 106 -2.76 -3.63 -23.32
C LYS A 106 -2.08 -4.60 -24.28
N HIS A 107 -0.78 -4.91 -24.08
CA HIS A 107 -0.13 -6.03 -24.76
C HIS A 107 -0.66 -7.36 -24.24
N ASN A 108 -0.88 -7.46 -22.92
CA ASN A 108 -1.47 -8.60 -22.23
C ASN A 108 -2.70 -8.17 -21.42
N GLU A 109 -3.47 -9.18 -20.99
CA GLU A 109 -4.65 -9.01 -20.16
C GLU A 109 -4.31 -8.68 -18.70
N GLY A 110 -5.23 -7.98 -18.05
CA GLY A 110 -5.22 -7.73 -16.61
C GLY A 110 -6.64 -7.68 -16.08
N PHE A 111 -6.84 -8.25 -14.90
CA PHE A 111 -8.11 -8.31 -14.19
C PHE A 111 -7.95 -7.69 -12.81
N GLU A 112 -8.97 -7.01 -12.35
CA GLU A 112 -9.08 -6.48 -11.00
C GLU A 112 -10.51 -6.65 -10.53
N GLU A 113 -10.69 -7.34 -9.40
CA GLU A 113 -11.98 -7.55 -8.76
C GLU A 113 -11.92 -7.06 -7.32
N ARG A 114 -12.99 -6.44 -6.87
CA ARG A 114 -13.15 -5.98 -5.50
C ARG A 114 -14.55 -6.27 -4.99
N ALA A 115 -14.63 -6.66 -3.72
CA ALA A 115 -15.86 -6.76 -2.99
C ALA A 115 -15.74 -5.98 -1.68
N SER A 116 -16.73 -5.19 -1.35
CA SER A 116 -16.80 -4.51 -0.06
C SER A 116 -18.17 -4.69 0.56
N LEU A 117 -18.20 -4.86 1.88
CA LEU A 117 -19.41 -4.93 2.67
C LEU A 117 -19.24 -4.06 3.91
N LEU A 118 -20.24 -3.24 4.19
CA LEU A 118 -20.36 -2.48 5.40
C LEU A 118 -21.65 -2.90 6.10
N PHE A 119 -21.53 -3.28 7.34
CA PHE A 119 -22.64 -3.67 8.20
C PHE A 119 -22.72 -2.78 9.44
N SER A 120 -23.93 -2.39 9.82
CA SER A 120 -24.19 -1.68 11.06
C SER A 120 -25.44 -2.18 11.70
N LYS A 121 -25.39 -2.42 13.00
CA LYS A 121 -26.55 -2.76 13.83
C LYS A 121 -26.35 -2.28 15.26
N ASN A 122 -27.21 -1.36 15.71
CA ASN A 122 -27.15 -0.81 17.07
C ASN A 122 -25.75 -0.25 17.43
N LYS A 123 -25.09 -0.89 18.37
CA LYS A 123 -23.76 -0.53 18.88
C LYS A 123 -22.61 -1.15 18.11
N PHE A 124 -22.88 -2.03 17.15
CA PHE A 124 -21.88 -2.78 16.41
C PHE A 124 -21.84 -2.34 14.94
N SER A 125 -20.65 -2.14 14.41
CA SER A 125 -20.42 -2.02 12.98
C SER A 125 -19.24 -2.88 12.56
N ALA A 126 -19.30 -3.38 11.33
CA ALA A 126 -18.21 -4.15 10.73
C ALA A 126 -18.04 -3.78 9.27
N ASP A 127 -16.81 -3.81 8.81
CA ASP A 127 -16.49 -3.69 7.40
C ASP A 127 -15.64 -4.88 6.94
N PHE A 128 -15.89 -5.28 5.71
CA PHE A 128 -15.11 -6.27 4.99
C PHE A 128 -14.73 -5.72 3.62
N LEU A 129 -13.49 -5.92 3.24
CA LEU A 129 -12.96 -5.58 1.93
C LEU A 129 -12.11 -6.74 1.45
N TYR A 130 -12.32 -7.12 0.19
CA TYR A 130 -11.45 -8.05 -0.53
C TYR A 130 -11.13 -7.47 -1.89
N SER A 131 -9.89 -7.59 -2.33
CA SER A 131 -9.50 -7.31 -3.70
C SER A 131 -8.55 -8.37 -4.22
N HIS A 132 -8.73 -8.70 -5.48
CA HIS A 132 -7.82 -9.52 -6.26
C HIS A 132 -7.41 -8.75 -7.51
N SER A 133 -6.14 -8.78 -7.84
CA SER A 133 -5.65 -8.32 -9.12
C SER A 133 -4.72 -9.35 -9.73
N HIS A 134 -4.91 -9.57 -11.02
CA HIS A 134 -4.06 -10.40 -11.86
C HIS A 134 -3.63 -9.60 -13.07
N GLY A 135 -2.37 -9.69 -13.43
CA GLY A 135 -1.86 -9.00 -14.60
C GLY A 135 -0.64 -9.68 -15.19
N ARG A 136 -0.51 -9.53 -16.52
CA ARG A 136 0.70 -9.87 -17.27
C ARG A 136 1.35 -8.61 -17.80
N GLY A 137 2.64 -8.46 -17.50
CA GLY A 137 3.48 -7.36 -17.99
C GLY A 137 4.24 -7.76 -19.24
N TYR A 138 4.46 -6.80 -20.12
CA TYR A 138 5.39 -6.88 -21.24
C TYR A 138 6.07 -5.52 -21.40
N SER A 139 7.38 -5.54 -21.56
CA SER A 139 8.17 -4.34 -21.81
C SER A 139 9.29 -4.65 -22.80
N THR A 140 9.65 -3.65 -23.59
CA THR A 140 10.85 -3.66 -24.43
C THR A 140 11.62 -2.38 -24.17
N THR A 141 12.95 -2.46 -24.20
CA THR A 141 13.82 -1.29 -24.02
C THR A 141 15.03 -1.46 -24.92
N ASP A 142 15.29 -0.46 -25.76
CA ASP A 142 16.55 -0.31 -26.50
C ASP A 142 17.46 0.59 -25.67
N LYS A 143 18.70 0.15 -25.47
CA LYS A 143 19.72 0.91 -24.75
C LYS A 143 20.97 1.03 -25.61
N GLU A 144 21.42 2.27 -25.77
CA GLU A 144 22.73 2.61 -26.34
C GLU A 144 23.52 3.31 -25.23
N ALA A 145 24.74 2.82 -25.02
CA ALA A 145 25.67 3.39 -24.05
C ALA A 145 27.09 3.38 -24.59
N VAL A 146 27.88 4.30 -24.11
CA VAL A 146 29.30 4.37 -24.42
C VAL A 146 30.06 4.29 -23.11
N HIS A 147 30.82 3.24 -22.92
CA HIS A 147 31.71 3.06 -21.79
C HIS A 147 33.12 3.53 -22.12
N THR A 148 33.61 4.51 -21.38
CA THR A 148 35.01 4.94 -21.43
C THR A 148 35.75 4.30 -20.28
N LEU A 149 36.73 3.47 -20.55
CA LEU A 149 37.56 2.81 -19.54
C LEU A 149 38.63 3.77 -18.99
N ALA A 150 39.29 3.39 -17.90
CA ALA A 150 40.31 4.19 -17.23
C ALA A 150 41.55 4.45 -18.12
N ASP A 151 41.81 3.61 -19.11
CA ASP A 151 42.85 3.77 -20.11
C ASP A 151 42.47 4.67 -21.30
N GLY A 152 41.26 5.24 -21.28
CA GLY A 152 40.70 6.10 -22.32
C GLY A 152 40.08 5.34 -23.51
N SER A 153 40.07 4.03 -23.51
CA SER A 153 39.42 3.23 -24.56
C SER A 153 37.91 3.38 -24.48
N VAL A 154 37.23 3.39 -25.63
CA VAL A 154 35.79 3.64 -25.76
C VAL A 154 35.09 2.38 -26.28
N HIS A 155 34.15 1.87 -25.54
CA HIS A 155 33.37 0.67 -25.87
C HIS A 155 31.89 1.01 -26.04
N PRO A 156 31.38 1.08 -27.28
CA PRO A 156 29.95 1.23 -27.52
C PRO A 156 29.23 -0.06 -27.14
N MET A 157 28.12 0.08 -26.47
CA MET A 157 27.25 -1.01 -26.06
C MET A 157 25.84 -0.75 -26.54
N THR A 158 25.28 -1.69 -27.28
CA THR A 158 23.89 -1.66 -27.72
C THR A 158 23.21 -2.92 -27.25
N THR A 159 22.11 -2.78 -26.52
CA THR A 159 21.34 -3.91 -26.02
C THR A 159 19.84 -3.71 -26.26
N TYR A 160 19.14 -4.79 -26.59
CA TYR A 160 17.71 -4.90 -26.66
C TYR A 160 17.21 -5.79 -25.53
N GLU A 161 16.33 -5.25 -24.71
CA GLU A 161 15.79 -5.90 -23.54
C GLU A 161 14.29 -6.19 -23.73
N VAL A 162 13.88 -7.42 -23.42
CA VAL A 162 12.48 -7.85 -23.38
C VAL A 162 12.18 -8.32 -21.96
N GLY A 163 11.17 -7.71 -21.35
CA GLY A 163 10.64 -8.10 -20.03
C GLY A 163 9.27 -8.72 -20.16
N ARG A 164 9.01 -9.80 -19.42
CA ARG A 164 7.72 -10.43 -19.27
C ARG A 164 7.48 -10.73 -17.78
N GLY A 165 6.27 -10.45 -17.30
CA GLY A 165 5.95 -10.73 -15.93
C GLY A 165 4.50 -11.16 -15.76
N ARG A 166 4.22 -11.85 -14.67
CA ARG A 166 2.86 -12.10 -14.19
C ARG A 166 2.82 -11.88 -12.69
N SER A 167 1.73 -11.29 -12.23
CA SER A 167 1.52 -11.08 -10.80
C SER A 167 0.08 -11.40 -10.41
N HIS A 168 -0.07 -11.89 -9.19
CA HIS A 168 -1.35 -12.04 -8.51
C HIS A 168 -1.23 -11.34 -7.17
N THR A 169 -2.21 -10.52 -6.83
CA THR A 169 -2.25 -9.84 -5.54
C THR A 169 -3.62 -9.96 -4.93
N HIS A 170 -3.69 -10.40 -3.69
CA HIS A 170 -4.90 -10.48 -2.89
C HIS A 170 -4.73 -9.57 -1.69
N ASN A 171 -5.68 -8.68 -1.46
CA ASN A 171 -5.75 -7.89 -0.24
C ASN A 171 -7.11 -8.10 0.42
N PHE A 172 -7.12 -8.14 1.74
CA PHE A 172 -8.33 -8.22 2.52
C PHE A 172 -8.22 -7.38 3.78
N ARG A 173 -9.33 -6.80 4.16
CA ARG A 173 -9.50 -6.02 5.36
C ARG A 173 -10.77 -6.46 6.08
N VAL A 174 -10.67 -6.58 7.38
CA VAL A 174 -11.80 -6.75 8.28
C VAL A 174 -11.70 -5.69 9.36
N GLY A 175 -12.74 -4.89 9.52
CA GLY A 175 -12.87 -3.93 10.60
C GLY A 175 -14.08 -4.26 11.45
N ALA A 176 -14.03 -3.98 12.74
CA ALA A 176 -15.15 -4.09 13.64
C ALA A 176 -15.06 -3.01 14.74
N ASP A 177 -16.14 -2.31 14.96
CA ASP A 177 -16.29 -1.32 16.02
C ASP A 177 -17.46 -1.69 16.93
N TYR A 178 -17.26 -1.62 18.22
CA TYR A 178 -18.28 -1.84 19.22
C TYR A 178 -18.36 -0.68 20.20
N ASN A 179 -19.47 0.06 20.16
CA ASN A 179 -19.77 1.16 21.05
C ASN A 179 -20.39 0.62 22.36
N ILE A 180 -19.59 0.41 23.39
CA ILE A 180 -20.01 -0.12 24.69
C ILE A 180 -21.00 0.86 25.35
N ALA A 181 -20.62 2.14 25.39
CA ALA A 181 -21.41 3.26 25.89
C ALA A 181 -21.02 4.55 25.13
N LYS A 182 -21.59 5.70 25.50
CA LYS A 182 -21.18 7.00 24.97
C LYS A 182 -19.68 7.20 25.25
N ASP A 183 -18.90 7.52 24.21
CA ASP A 183 -17.45 7.73 24.26
C ASP A 183 -16.63 6.53 24.78
N HIS A 184 -17.23 5.33 24.77
CA HIS A 184 -16.61 4.08 25.20
C HIS A 184 -16.65 3.07 24.05
N GLN A 185 -15.53 2.91 23.33
CA GLN A 185 -15.46 2.17 22.08
C GLN A 185 -14.31 1.17 22.09
N LEU A 186 -14.57 0.01 21.55
CA LEU A 186 -13.57 -0.99 21.16
C LEU A 186 -13.54 -1.09 19.64
N SER A 187 -12.36 -0.97 19.03
CA SER A 187 -12.17 -1.05 17.58
C SER A 187 -11.12 -2.10 17.26
N PHE A 188 -11.41 -2.95 16.29
CA PHE A 188 -10.47 -3.93 15.76
C PHE A 188 -10.34 -3.75 14.25
N VAL A 189 -9.13 -3.82 13.72
CA VAL A 189 -8.87 -3.81 12.28
C VAL A 189 -7.80 -4.86 11.98
N TYR A 190 -8.08 -5.67 10.96
CA TYR A 190 -7.12 -6.58 10.39
C TYR A 190 -6.96 -6.31 8.89
N ASN A 191 -5.72 -6.19 8.42
CA ASN A 191 -5.36 -6.09 7.02
C ASN A 191 -4.46 -7.26 6.66
N GLY A 192 -4.76 -7.96 5.58
CA GLY A 192 -3.95 -9.03 5.05
C GLY A 192 -3.61 -8.81 3.59
N GLY A 193 -2.45 -9.28 3.19
CA GLY A 193 -1.99 -9.24 1.81
C GLY A 193 -1.25 -10.52 1.45
N TYR A 194 -1.50 -11.00 0.24
CA TYR A 194 -0.75 -12.07 -0.38
C TYR A 194 -0.46 -11.69 -1.83
N SER A 195 0.80 -11.72 -2.23
CA SER A 195 1.20 -11.40 -3.60
C SER A 195 2.22 -12.40 -4.12
N THR A 196 2.12 -12.76 -5.38
CA THR A 196 3.13 -13.52 -6.10
C THR A 196 3.53 -12.77 -7.35
N SER A 197 4.81 -12.81 -7.67
CA SER A 197 5.35 -12.23 -8.90
C SER A 197 6.36 -13.19 -9.52
N HIS A 198 6.23 -13.37 -10.84
CA HIS A 198 7.17 -14.14 -11.64
C HIS A 198 7.59 -13.27 -12.82
N ASN A 199 8.86 -12.98 -12.92
CA ASN A 199 9.40 -12.13 -13.97
C ASN A 199 10.47 -12.86 -14.75
N TRP A 200 10.47 -12.64 -16.04
CA TRP A 200 11.51 -13.04 -16.97
C TRP A 200 12.00 -11.82 -17.73
N LYS A 201 13.29 -11.72 -17.91
CA LYS A 201 13.94 -10.66 -18.65
C LYS A 201 15.02 -11.27 -19.51
N GLY A 202 14.98 -10.96 -20.80
CA GLY A 202 16.02 -11.33 -21.78
C GLY A 202 16.69 -10.07 -22.33
N VAL A 203 18.01 -10.10 -22.42
CA VAL A 203 18.84 -9.06 -23.01
C VAL A 203 19.63 -9.67 -24.15
N THR A 204 19.64 -8.99 -25.29
CA THR A 204 20.40 -9.35 -26.48
C THR A 204 21.23 -8.16 -26.99
N GLY A 205 22.24 -8.40 -27.80
CA GLY A 205 23.13 -7.36 -28.32
C GLY A 205 24.58 -7.57 -27.88
N THR A 206 25.26 -6.52 -27.45
CA THR A 206 26.65 -6.58 -26.99
C THR A 206 26.81 -7.48 -25.74
N GLN A 207 25.79 -7.59 -24.95
CA GLN A 207 25.66 -8.53 -23.84
C GLN A 207 24.40 -9.39 -24.03
N VAL A 208 24.51 -10.68 -23.74
CA VAL A 208 23.38 -11.61 -23.76
C VAL A 208 23.14 -12.11 -22.34
N SER A 209 21.92 -11.93 -21.84
CA SER A 209 21.57 -12.47 -20.52
C SER A 209 20.09 -12.82 -20.42
N THR A 210 19.79 -13.75 -19.53
CA THR A 210 18.42 -14.05 -19.11
C THR A 210 18.34 -13.99 -17.59
N THR A 211 17.29 -13.36 -17.10
CA THR A 211 17.01 -13.28 -15.66
C THR A 211 15.62 -13.85 -15.39
N HIS A 212 15.53 -14.77 -14.46
CA HIS A 212 14.28 -15.24 -13.89
C HIS A 212 14.22 -14.76 -12.44
N SER A 213 13.14 -14.14 -12.04
CA SER A 213 12.94 -13.76 -10.63
C SER A 213 11.54 -14.08 -10.17
N ASN A 214 11.44 -14.61 -8.97
CA ASN A 214 10.20 -14.95 -8.32
C ASN A 214 10.14 -14.27 -6.95
N SER A 215 8.97 -13.83 -6.56
CA SER A 215 8.74 -13.35 -5.19
C SER A 215 7.36 -13.75 -4.70
N THR A 216 7.25 -13.91 -3.40
CA THR A 216 5.98 -14.16 -2.72
C THR A 216 5.94 -13.30 -1.46
N ASP A 217 4.91 -12.49 -1.31
CA ASP A 217 4.76 -11.60 -0.18
C ASP A 217 3.56 -12.02 0.68
N TRP A 218 3.77 -12.03 1.99
CA TRP A 218 2.75 -12.26 3.00
C TRP A 218 2.73 -11.09 3.96
N LEU A 219 1.57 -10.47 4.13
CA LEU A 219 1.35 -9.38 5.06
C LEU A 219 0.19 -9.72 5.98
N HIS A 220 0.41 -9.56 7.28
CA HIS A 220 -0.62 -9.59 8.31
C HIS A 220 -0.43 -8.37 9.21
N ASN A 221 -1.43 -7.51 9.31
CA ASN A 221 -1.42 -6.37 10.20
C ASN A 221 -2.73 -6.36 10.99
N GLY A 222 -2.63 -6.49 12.29
CA GLY A 222 -3.75 -6.45 13.23
C GLY A 222 -3.62 -5.28 14.18
N ARG A 223 -4.71 -4.55 14.44
CA ARG A 223 -4.75 -3.44 15.36
C ARG A 223 -6.00 -3.50 16.22
N LEU A 224 -5.81 -3.29 17.52
CA LEU A 224 -6.85 -3.17 18.51
C LEU A 224 -6.74 -1.80 19.20
N ASP A 225 -7.82 -1.04 19.24
CA ASP A 225 -7.90 0.26 19.90
C ASP A 225 -9.05 0.23 20.93
N TYR A 226 -8.80 0.78 22.09
CA TYR A 226 -9.79 0.94 23.15
C TYR A 226 -9.84 2.39 23.62
N ARG A 227 -11.03 2.98 23.64
CA ARG A 227 -11.30 4.34 24.11
C ARG A 227 -12.24 4.31 25.28
N THR A 228 -11.95 5.07 26.30
CA THR A 228 -12.80 5.25 27.49
C THR A 228 -13.49 6.61 27.49
N PRO A 229 -14.61 6.76 28.24
CA PRO A 229 -15.31 8.04 28.38
C PRO A 229 -14.51 9.15 29.05
N PHE A 230 -13.50 8.80 29.84
CA PHE A 230 -12.63 9.76 30.53
C PHE A 230 -11.37 10.13 29.72
N GLY A 231 -11.36 9.85 28.42
CA GLY A 231 -10.30 10.28 27.50
C GLY A 231 -9.08 9.38 27.41
N LEU A 232 -9.04 8.25 28.15
CA LEU A 232 -7.96 7.27 28.00
C LEU A 232 -8.12 6.50 26.67
N LYS A 233 -7.05 6.45 25.89
CA LYS A 233 -6.93 5.67 24.66
C LYS A 233 -5.78 4.69 24.82
N ALA A 234 -6.04 3.41 24.62
CA ALA A 234 -5.03 2.36 24.65
C ALA A 234 -5.15 1.52 23.38
N GLY A 235 -4.04 0.96 22.91
CA GLY A 235 -4.10 0.05 21.80
C GLY A 235 -2.80 -0.68 21.53
N ALA A 236 -2.92 -1.67 20.65
CA ALA A 236 -1.82 -2.49 20.20
C ALA A 236 -1.93 -2.72 18.69
N GLU A 237 -0.79 -2.72 18.02
CA GLU A 237 -0.68 -3.05 16.60
C GLU A 237 0.44 -4.06 16.41
N LEU A 238 0.14 -5.10 15.62
CA LEU A 238 1.08 -6.14 15.21
C LEU A 238 1.18 -6.14 13.69
N THR A 239 2.39 -6.14 13.16
CA THR A 239 2.65 -6.40 11.73
C THR A 239 3.61 -7.56 11.60
N TYR A 240 3.20 -8.56 10.84
CA TYR A 240 4.04 -9.64 10.34
C TYR A 240 4.13 -9.54 8.83
N TYR A 241 5.34 -9.49 8.31
CA TYR A 241 5.61 -9.49 6.88
C TYR A 241 6.70 -10.51 6.57
N ARG A 242 6.51 -11.25 5.49
CA ARG A 242 7.49 -12.19 4.95
C ARG A 242 7.50 -12.10 3.45
N SER A 243 8.69 -11.96 2.86
CA SER A 243 8.91 -11.84 1.42
C SER A 243 10.12 -12.69 1.01
N PRO A 244 9.94 -13.99 0.75
CA PRO A 244 10.94 -14.78 0.07
C PRO A 244 10.99 -14.40 -1.41
N SER A 245 12.19 -14.32 -1.95
CA SER A 245 12.44 -14.09 -3.37
C SER A 245 13.65 -14.87 -3.82
N ASP A 246 13.64 -15.27 -5.09
CA ASP A 246 14.76 -15.89 -5.76
C ASP A 246 15.02 -15.25 -7.13
N GLN A 247 16.26 -15.27 -7.55
CA GLN A 247 16.67 -14.79 -8.86
C GLN A 247 17.76 -15.69 -9.43
N LEU A 248 17.56 -16.12 -10.66
CA LEU A 248 18.55 -16.79 -11.48
C LEU A 248 18.93 -15.86 -12.63
N LEU A 249 20.18 -15.48 -12.70
CA LEU A 249 20.80 -14.76 -13.82
C LEU A 249 21.71 -15.71 -14.57
N HIS A 250 21.45 -15.86 -15.85
CA HIS A 250 22.39 -16.46 -16.82
C HIS A 250 22.90 -15.35 -17.74
N SER A 251 24.20 -15.13 -17.78
CA SER A 251 24.82 -14.06 -18.57
C SER A 251 25.98 -14.61 -19.37
N ARG A 252 26.07 -14.16 -20.63
CA ARG A 252 27.19 -14.44 -21.53
C ARG A 252 27.75 -13.14 -22.07
N MET A 253 29.01 -12.92 -21.81
CA MET A 253 29.75 -11.76 -22.30
C MET A 253 31.06 -12.24 -22.93
N GLN A 254 31.20 -12.04 -24.25
CA GLN A 254 32.27 -12.63 -25.08
C GLN A 254 32.25 -14.16 -24.97
N ASP A 255 33.29 -14.77 -24.44
CA ASP A 255 33.43 -16.22 -24.31
C ASP A 255 33.21 -16.72 -22.87
N GLU A 256 32.83 -15.83 -21.95
CA GLU A 256 32.55 -16.17 -20.56
C GLU A 256 31.05 -16.34 -20.32
N GLU A 257 30.67 -17.47 -19.73
CA GLU A 257 29.32 -17.75 -19.24
C GLU A 257 29.33 -17.66 -17.71
N LEU A 258 28.32 -16.97 -17.16
CA LEU A 258 28.16 -16.73 -15.76
C LEU A 258 26.75 -17.04 -15.33
N ASP A 259 26.60 -17.96 -14.38
CA ASP A 259 25.32 -18.28 -13.72
C ASP A 259 25.37 -17.78 -12.29
N PHE A 260 24.38 -16.98 -11.96
CA PHE A 260 24.20 -16.42 -10.63
C PHE A 260 22.82 -16.77 -10.11
N TYR A 261 22.78 -17.47 -8.98
CA TYR A 261 21.55 -17.71 -8.23
C TYR A 261 21.62 -16.97 -6.90
N THR A 262 20.58 -16.20 -6.61
CA THR A 262 20.40 -15.52 -5.33
C THR A 262 19.05 -15.87 -4.73
N GLU A 263 19.03 -16.07 -3.44
CA GLU A 263 17.82 -16.27 -2.66
C GLU A 263 17.85 -15.30 -1.48
N ASP A 264 16.76 -14.61 -1.26
CA ASP A 264 16.59 -13.68 -0.15
C ASP A 264 15.24 -13.88 0.53
N CYS A 265 15.15 -13.55 1.81
CA CYS A 265 13.90 -13.60 2.54
C CYS A 265 13.83 -12.50 3.59
N GLN A 266 13.10 -11.44 3.27
CA GLN A 266 12.81 -10.41 4.24
C GLN A 266 11.73 -10.88 5.23
N ARG A 267 11.97 -10.68 6.53
CA ARG A 267 11.00 -10.94 7.60
C ARG A 267 10.93 -9.74 8.52
N ILE A 268 9.72 -9.25 8.77
CA ILE A 268 9.47 -8.13 9.67
C ILE A 268 8.42 -8.56 10.69
N ASN A 269 8.78 -8.45 11.97
CA ASN A 269 7.85 -8.54 13.08
C ASN A 269 7.90 -7.21 13.82
N ARG A 270 6.79 -6.48 13.84
CA ARG A 270 6.72 -5.18 14.50
C ARG A 270 5.53 -5.15 15.44
N TRP A 271 5.80 -4.78 16.68
CA TRP A 271 4.82 -4.58 17.73
C TRP A 271 4.82 -3.11 18.10
N LYS A 272 3.66 -2.52 18.24
CA LYS A 272 3.47 -1.16 18.71
C LYS A 272 2.37 -1.16 19.74
N PHE A 273 2.69 -0.64 20.93
CA PHE A 273 1.73 -0.38 21.99
C PHE A 273 1.65 1.12 22.19
N PHE A 274 0.48 1.62 22.45
CA PHE A 274 0.28 3.03 22.71
C PHE A 274 -0.74 3.24 23.83
N LEU A 275 -0.50 4.27 24.61
CA LEU A 275 -1.37 4.75 25.64
C LEU A 275 -1.38 6.28 25.55
N ALA A 276 -2.54 6.87 25.49
CA ALA A 276 -2.70 8.32 25.47
C ALA A 276 -3.87 8.73 26.37
N GLN A 277 -3.72 9.84 27.05
CA GLN A 277 -4.74 10.46 27.87
C GLN A 277 -5.05 11.85 27.30
N GLU A 278 -6.27 12.06 26.87
CA GLU A 278 -6.75 13.38 26.44
C GLU A 278 -7.62 13.99 27.53
N HIS A 279 -7.31 15.21 27.94
CA HIS A 279 -8.08 15.94 28.93
C HIS A 279 -8.36 17.35 28.41
N SER A 280 -9.64 17.70 28.28
CA SER A 280 -10.03 19.07 27.98
C SER A 280 -10.15 19.85 29.29
N LEU A 281 -9.31 20.85 29.47
CA LEU A 281 -9.31 21.72 30.65
C LEU A 281 -10.34 22.86 30.54
N GLY A 282 -11.15 22.88 29.46
CA GLY A 282 -12.06 23.98 29.17
C GLY A 282 -11.36 25.23 28.63
N LYS A 283 -12.10 26.22 28.15
CA LYS A 283 -11.60 27.47 27.55
C LYS A 283 -10.58 27.29 26.41
N GLY A 284 -10.62 26.15 25.66
CA GLY A 284 -9.73 25.90 24.53
C GLY A 284 -8.35 25.34 24.89
N TRP A 285 -8.15 24.90 26.14
CA TRP A 285 -6.93 24.19 26.55
C TRP A 285 -7.17 22.70 26.57
N ASP A 286 -6.40 21.97 25.76
CA ASP A 286 -6.40 20.51 25.73
C ASP A 286 -5.00 20.01 26.13
N LEU A 287 -4.95 19.06 27.05
CA LEU A 287 -3.75 18.28 27.40
C LEU A 287 -3.80 16.93 26.65
N ASN A 288 -2.76 16.65 25.88
CA ASN A 288 -2.54 15.40 25.16
C ASN A 288 -1.29 14.68 25.65
#